data_1aa9d4cad508c3662dc2a313bccd8f69
#
_entry.id   1aa9d4cad508c3662dc2a313bccd8f69
#
_cell.length_a   1.000
_cell.length_b   1.000
_cell.length_c   1.000
_cell.angle_alpha   90.00
_cell.angle_beta   90.00
_cell.angle_gamma   90.00
#
_symmetry.space_group_name_H-M   'P 1'
#
loop_
_entity.id
_entity.type
_entity.pdbx_description
1 polymer ?
#
loop_
_entity_poly.entity_id
_entity_poly.type
_entity_poly.pdbx_seq_one_letter_code
_entity_poly.pdbx_strand_id
1 'polypeptide(L)'
;MAPACTVALYNTHFAPRSRNDSSGAATKVKNIQIYNLTDELERDDNVSQLYRKSLLYLVSNAFEGAEPTESTPILGMAKFENQITPGGNLELIHCGIGSPVRSNSKSHSGFDNDTDTMNDILRHIISGEPEGKFTKDDLDF
;
A
#
# COMPACT_ATOMS: atom_id res chain seq x y z
N MET A 1 -3.42 11.21 21.27
CA MET A 1 -2.90 11.14 19.89
C MET A 1 -3.13 9.72 19.39
N ALA A 2 -3.66 9.54 18.20
CA ALA A 2 -3.70 8.21 17.61
C ALA A 2 -2.26 7.80 17.26
N PRO A 3 -1.79 6.63 17.67
CA PRO A 3 -0.46 6.19 17.32
C PRO A 3 -0.32 6.02 15.80
N ALA A 4 0.82 6.37 15.25
CA ALA A 4 1.12 6.12 13.83
C ALA A 4 1.29 4.62 13.50
N CYS A 5 1.20 3.75 14.51
CA CYS A 5 1.25 2.30 14.37
C CYS A 5 0.04 1.77 13.59
N THR A 6 0.02 2.01 12.28
CA THR A 6 -1.10 1.66 11.41
C THR A 6 -1.23 0.16 11.16
N VAL A 7 -0.16 -0.63 11.36
CA VAL A 7 -0.23 -2.10 11.33
C VAL A 7 -1.10 -2.63 12.47
N ALA A 8 -0.95 -2.11 13.70
CA ALA A 8 -1.79 -2.53 14.81
C ALA A 8 -3.27 -2.16 14.56
N LEU A 9 -3.52 -0.98 14.01
CA LEU A 9 -4.86 -0.55 13.61
C LEU A 9 -5.47 -1.48 12.57
N TYR A 10 -4.71 -1.84 11.54
CA TYR A 10 -5.14 -2.81 10.53
C TYR A 10 -5.46 -4.16 11.16
N ASN A 11 -4.54 -4.73 11.93
CA ASN A 11 -4.71 -6.04 12.55
C ASN A 11 -5.93 -6.11 13.49
N THR A 12 -6.23 -5.02 14.19
CA THR A 12 -7.33 -4.96 15.16
C THR A 12 -8.68 -4.71 14.50
N HIS A 13 -8.74 -3.82 13.51
CA HIS A 13 -10.01 -3.32 12.99
C HIS A 13 -10.35 -3.79 11.58
N PHE A 14 -9.37 -4.02 10.73
CA PHE A 14 -9.61 -4.37 9.33
C PHE A 14 -9.44 -5.87 9.05
N ALA A 15 -8.36 -6.47 9.50
CA ALA A 15 -8.09 -7.88 9.26
C ALA A 15 -9.24 -8.82 9.71
N PRO A 16 -9.87 -8.62 10.89
CA PRO A 16 -11.01 -9.45 11.29
C PRO A 16 -12.24 -9.29 10.40
N ARG A 17 -12.42 -8.10 9.79
CA ARG A 17 -13.57 -7.79 8.92
C ARG A 17 -13.39 -8.22 7.48
N SER A 18 -12.18 -8.53 7.07
CA SER A 18 -11.84 -9.03 5.72
C SER A 18 -11.77 -10.55 5.67
N ARG A 19 -11.85 -11.25 6.81
CA ARG A 19 -11.84 -12.71 6.86
C ARG A 19 -13.20 -13.24 6.45
N ASN A 20 -13.22 -14.28 5.63
CA ASN A 20 -14.38 -15.14 5.47
C ASN A 20 -14.53 -15.91 6.78
N ASP A 21 -15.40 -15.47 7.65
CA ASP A 21 -15.75 -16.29 8.78
C ASP A 21 -16.71 -17.39 8.34
N SER A 22 -16.59 -18.54 8.99
CA SER A 22 -17.46 -19.70 8.75
C SER A 22 -18.91 -19.46 9.18
N SER A 23 -19.24 -18.29 9.74
CA SER A 23 -20.60 -17.91 10.18
C SER A 23 -21.47 -17.36 9.06
N GLY A 24 -20.93 -17.18 7.85
CA GLY A 24 -21.66 -16.66 6.70
C GLY A 24 -22.07 -15.20 6.80
N ALA A 25 -21.56 -14.47 7.82
CA ALA A 25 -21.74 -13.04 7.89
C ALA A 25 -20.96 -12.39 6.73
N ALA A 26 -21.66 -11.64 5.89
CA ALA A 26 -21.06 -10.95 4.76
C ALA A 26 -19.91 -10.07 5.23
N THR A 27 -18.69 -10.39 4.80
CA THR A 27 -17.51 -9.56 5.08
C THR A 27 -17.76 -8.19 4.47
N LYS A 28 -17.67 -7.14 5.28
CA LYS A 28 -17.90 -5.76 4.82
C LYS A 28 -16.78 -5.28 3.89
N VAL A 29 -15.62 -5.93 3.95
CA VAL A 29 -14.45 -5.62 3.13
C VAL A 29 -14.07 -6.90 2.38
N LYS A 30 -14.29 -6.92 1.08
CA LYS A 30 -14.02 -8.10 0.26
C LYS A 30 -12.55 -8.26 -0.06
N ASN A 31 -11.91 -7.20 -0.53
CA ASN A 31 -10.50 -7.19 -0.91
C ASN A 31 -9.85 -5.88 -0.46
N ILE A 32 -8.62 -5.98 -0.01
CA ILE A 32 -7.75 -4.84 0.29
C ILE A 32 -6.48 -5.02 -0.51
N GLN A 33 -6.13 -4.05 -1.32
CA GLN A 33 -4.85 -4.01 -2.01
C GLN A 33 -4.06 -2.81 -1.52
N ILE A 34 -2.80 -3.04 -1.22
CA ILE A 34 -1.87 -1.99 -0.84
C ILE A 34 -0.70 -2.03 -1.81
N TYR A 35 -0.55 -0.95 -2.56
CA TYR A 35 0.62 -0.73 -3.40
C TYR A 35 1.65 0.03 -2.59
N ASN A 36 2.83 -0.56 -2.43
CA ASN A 36 3.90 0.01 -1.65
C ASN A 36 5.23 0.03 -2.42
N LEU A 37 6.02 1.03 -2.09
CA LEU A 37 7.40 1.09 -2.52
C LEU A 37 8.20 -0.02 -1.81
N THR A 38 9.30 -0.46 -2.43
CA THR A 38 10.29 -1.27 -1.70
C THR A 38 10.99 -0.40 -0.65
N ASP A 39 11.63 -1.01 0.34
CA ASP A 39 12.36 -0.26 1.38
C ASP A 39 13.47 0.63 0.80
N GLU A 40 14.07 0.23 -0.31
CA GLU A 40 15.04 1.03 -1.05
C GLU A 40 14.40 2.29 -1.65
N LEU A 41 13.29 2.12 -2.39
CA LEU A 41 12.55 3.23 -2.98
C LEU A 41 11.98 4.17 -1.92
N GLU A 42 11.52 3.63 -0.78
CA GLU A 42 11.04 4.44 0.35
C GLU A 42 12.13 5.38 0.90
N ARG A 43 13.37 4.93 0.93
CA ARG A 43 14.49 5.75 1.40
C ARG A 43 14.96 6.77 0.39
N ASP A 44 14.81 6.47 -0.89
CA ASP A 44 15.22 7.35 -1.99
C ASP A 44 14.12 8.35 -2.37
N ASP A 45 12.87 8.10 -1.94
CA ASP A 45 11.74 8.97 -2.22
C ASP A 45 11.86 10.31 -1.47
N ASN A 46 11.43 11.37 -2.13
CA ASN A 46 11.54 12.75 -1.67
C ASN A 46 10.16 13.41 -1.61
N VAL A 47 9.63 13.62 -0.42
CA VAL A 47 8.36 14.35 -0.25
C VAL A 47 8.54 15.86 -0.51
N SER A 48 9.71 16.38 -0.23
CA SER A 48 10.07 17.77 -0.53
C SER A 48 11.60 17.97 -0.52
N GLN A 49 12.07 19.09 -1.05
CA GLN A 49 13.49 19.43 -1.00
C GLN A 49 14.04 19.53 0.44
N LEU A 50 13.16 19.71 1.43
CA LEU A 50 13.50 19.82 2.85
C LEU A 50 13.48 18.47 3.56
N TYR A 51 12.72 17.49 3.07
CA TYR A 51 12.62 16.17 3.66
C TYR A 51 12.92 15.10 2.62
N ARG A 52 14.09 14.47 2.74
CA ARG A 52 14.65 13.50 1.79
C ARG A 52 14.34 12.06 2.16
N LYS A 53 13.09 11.78 2.52
CA LYS A 53 12.56 10.43 2.76
C LYS A 53 11.09 10.40 2.36
N SER A 54 10.53 9.22 2.21
CA SER A 54 9.16 9.04 1.79
C SER A 54 8.13 9.64 2.76
N LEU A 55 6.91 9.76 2.27
CA LEU A 55 5.76 10.22 3.05
C LEU A 55 5.55 9.37 4.33
N LEU A 56 5.79 8.06 4.27
CA LEU A 56 5.61 7.17 5.42
C LEU A 56 6.63 7.44 6.52
N TYR A 57 7.86 7.76 6.17
CA TYR A 57 8.87 8.22 7.13
C TYR A 57 8.50 9.57 7.75
N LEU A 58 7.94 10.49 6.95
CA LEU A 58 7.47 11.78 7.46
C LEU A 58 6.33 11.59 8.47
N VAL A 59 5.37 10.73 8.17
CA VAL A 59 4.25 10.38 9.06
C VAL A 59 4.78 9.83 10.38
N SER A 60 5.71 8.88 10.35
CA SER A 60 6.32 8.34 11.56
C SER A 60 7.00 9.40 12.40
N ASN A 61 7.83 10.23 11.79
CA ASN A 61 8.52 11.30 12.51
C ASN A 61 7.56 12.32 13.11
N ALA A 62 6.47 12.65 12.41
CA ALA A 62 5.49 13.63 12.88
C ALA A 62 4.65 13.13 14.06
N PHE A 63 4.33 11.84 14.10
CA PHE A 63 3.42 11.28 15.10
C PHE A 63 4.11 10.51 16.22
N GLU A 64 5.23 9.86 15.93
CA GLU A 64 6.01 9.09 16.92
C GLU A 64 7.29 9.82 17.36
N GLY A 65 7.66 10.90 16.69
CA GLY A 65 8.88 11.66 16.98
C GLY A 65 10.18 10.94 16.61
N ALA A 66 10.09 9.84 15.86
CA ALA A 66 11.21 8.99 15.47
C ALA A 66 10.95 8.27 14.15
N GLU A 67 12.00 7.68 13.59
CA GLU A 67 11.86 6.77 12.45
C GLU A 67 11.04 5.53 12.83
N PRO A 68 10.29 4.94 11.86
CA PRO A 68 9.46 3.78 12.14
C PRO A 68 10.32 2.56 12.53
N THR A 69 9.92 1.94 13.62
CA THR A 69 10.58 0.77 14.21
C THR A 69 9.63 -0.42 14.25
N GLU A 70 10.13 -1.58 14.68
CA GLU A 70 9.30 -2.76 14.89
C GLU A 70 8.23 -2.57 15.99
N SER A 71 8.44 -1.63 16.91
CA SER A 71 7.43 -1.28 17.92
C SER A 71 6.39 -0.27 17.44
N THR A 72 6.70 0.44 16.36
CA THR A 72 5.83 1.45 15.74
C THR A 72 5.72 1.20 14.23
N PRO A 73 5.27 0.01 13.79
CA PRO A 73 5.26 -0.36 12.38
C PRO A 73 4.16 0.40 11.62
N ILE A 74 4.52 0.92 10.46
CA ILE A 74 3.59 1.61 9.56
C ILE A 74 3.14 0.67 8.45
N LEU A 75 1.83 0.57 8.26
CA LEU A 75 1.23 -0.19 7.18
C LEU A 75 1.61 0.46 5.83
N GLY A 76 2.01 -0.37 4.87
CA GLY A 76 2.49 0.08 3.56
C GLY A 76 4.01 0.14 3.46
N MET A 77 4.76 0.01 4.56
CA MET A 77 6.20 -0.16 4.50
C MET A 77 6.56 -1.65 4.38
N ALA A 78 7.28 -2.01 3.33
CA ALA A 78 7.67 -3.40 3.03
C ALA A 78 8.39 -4.09 4.22
N LYS A 79 9.22 -3.35 4.95
CA LYS A 79 9.98 -3.89 6.10
C LYS A 79 9.12 -4.38 7.27
N PHE A 80 7.84 -4.01 7.34
CA PHE A 80 6.92 -4.42 8.42
C PHE A 80 5.84 -5.41 7.96
N GLU A 81 5.95 -5.93 6.75
CA GLU A 81 4.98 -6.87 6.18
C GLU A 81 4.78 -8.11 7.05
N ASN A 82 5.86 -8.60 7.67
CA ASN A 82 5.84 -9.75 8.56
C ASN A 82 4.99 -9.54 9.83
N GLN A 83 4.67 -8.30 10.19
CA GLN A 83 3.83 -7.97 11.33
C GLN A 83 2.34 -7.86 10.99
N ILE A 84 2.00 -7.93 9.72
CA ILE A 84 0.62 -7.94 9.28
C ILE A 84 0.00 -9.30 9.57
N THR A 85 -1.12 -9.31 10.26
CA THR A 85 -1.82 -10.56 10.58
C THR A 85 -2.21 -11.29 9.30
N PRO A 86 -1.72 -12.52 9.08
CA PRO A 86 -2.09 -13.32 7.93
C PRO A 86 -3.57 -13.71 7.99
N GLY A 87 -4.18 -13.83 6.84
CA GLY A 87 -5.60 -14.15 6.69
C GLY A 87 -6.45 -12.89 6.57
N GLY A 88 -7.32 -12.91 5.65
CA GLY A 88 -8.06 -11.80 5.10
C GLY A 88 -7.73 -11.69 3.63
N ASN A 89 -8.43 -10.83 2.96
CA ASN A 89 -8.22 -10.61 1.53
C ASN A 89 -7.26 -9.43 1.30
N LEU A 90 -6.18 -9.36 2.09
CA LEU A 90 -5.12 -8.37 1.91
C LEU A 90 -4.09 -8.91 0.93
N GLU A 91 -3.81 -8.13 -0.07
CA GLU A 91 -2.73 -8.32 -1.02
C GLU A 91 -1.78 -7.13 -0.97
N LEU A 92 -0.50 -7.42 -0.80
CA LEU A 92 0.57 -6.42 -0.84
C LEU A 92 1.26 -6.50 -2.19
N ILE A 93 1.36 -5.37 -2.87
CA ILE A 93 1.93 -5.25 -4.21
C ILE A 93 3.12 -4.32 -4.15
N HIS A 94 4.31 -4.89 -4.30
CA HIS A 94 5.55 -4.12 -4.26
C HIS A 94 5.92 -3.60 -5.65
N CYS A 95 6.31 -2.34 -5.71
CA CYS A 95 6.76 -1.72 -6.95
C CYS A 95 7.98 -2.42 -7.54
N GLY A 96 7.92 -2.73 -8.83
CA GLY A 96 9.01 -3.38 -9.57
C GLY A 96 9.20 -4.86 -9.26
N ILE A 97 8.32 -5.48 -8.44
CA ILE A 97 8.40 -6.89 -8.06
C ILE A 97 7.21 -7.66 -8.63
N GLY A 98 7.47 -8.90 -9.03
CA GLY A 98 6.46 -9.83 -9.54
C GLY A 98 6.63 -10.15 -11.03
N SER A 99 5.85 -11.12 -11.48
CA SER A 99 5.77 -11.50 -12.89
C SER A 99 4.34 -11.97 -13.21
N PRO A 100 3.53 -11.14 -13.86
CA PRO A 100 3.86 -9.79 -14.34
C PRO A 100 4.07 -8.76 -13.21
N VAL A 101 4.82 -7.71 -13.49
CA VAL A 101 4.92 -6.55 -12.59
C VAL A 101 3.59 -5.81 -12.62
N ARG A 102 3.06 -5.48 -11.44
CA ARG A 102 1.74 -4.87 -11.27
C ARG A 102 1.81 -3.39 -10.90
N SER A 103 2.97 -2.91 -10.49
CA SER A 103 3.26 -1.52 -10.17
C SER A 103 4.72 -1.22 -10.40
N ASN A 104 5.04 -0.11 -11.04
CA ASN A 104 6.41 0.35 -11.33
C ASN A 104 6.69 1.75 -10.79
N SER A 105 5.81 2.29 -9.94
CA SER A 105 6.02 3.60 -9.36
C SER A 105 7.36 3.70 -8.65
N LYS A 106 8.00 4.86 -8.71
CA LYS A 106 9.28 5.15 -8.07
C LYS A 106 9.15 6.08 -6.87
N SER A 107 7.95 6.60 -6.64
CA SER A 107 7.65 7.53 -5.55
C SER A 107 6.20 7.40 -5.10
N HIS A 108 5.86 7.88 -3.91
CA HIS A 108 4.47 7.92 -3.45
C HIS A 108 3.58 8.81 -4.32
N SER A 109 4.11 9.88 -4.87
CA SER A 109 3.39 10.78 -5.78
C SER A 109 3.29 10.24 -7.21
N GLY A 110 3.90 9.12 -7.52
CA GLY A 110 3.93 8.56 -8.85
C GLY A 110 2.97 7.40 -9.09
N PHE A 111 2.23 6.96 -8.07
CA PHE A 111 1.30 5.82 -8.23
C PHE A 111 0.15 6.12 -9.20
N ASP A 112 -0.38 7.32 -9.17
CA ASP A 112 -1.45 7.79 -10.05
C ASP A 112 -1.01 7.98 -11.50
N ASN A 113 0.29 8.16 -11.73
CA ASN A 113 0.91 8.29 -13.06
C ASN A 113 1.61 7.01 -13.54
N ASP A 114 1.55 5.92 -12.76
CA ASP A 114 2.10 4.63 -13.16
C ASP A 114 1.04 3.78 -13.87
N THR A 115 1.24 3.56 -15.17
CA THR A 115 0.29 2.81 -16.00
C THR A 115 0.06 1.38 -15.52
N ASP A 116 1.07 0.72 -14.95
CA ASP A 116 0.92 -0.63 -14.44
C ASP A 116 0.02 -0.64 -13.20
N THR A 117 0.25 0.28 -12.27
CA THR A 117 -0.59 0.45 -11.07
C THR A 117 -2.04 0.75 -11.45
N MET A 118 -2.26 1.74 -12.32
CA MET A 118 -3.60 2.18 -12.69
C MET A 118 -4.37 1.10 -13.46
N ASN A 119 -3.70 0.37 -14.34
CA ASN A 119 -4.33 -0.76 -15.04
C ASN A 119 -4.59 -1.95 -14.12
N ASP A 120 -3.75 -2.19 -13.13
CA ASP A 120 -4.01 -3.23 -12.14
C ASP A 120 -5.22 -2.89 -11.26
N ILE A 121 -5.32 -1.64 -10.79
CA ILE A 121 -6.49 -1.14 -10.06
C ILE A 121 -7.76 -1.27 -10.91
N LEU A 122 -7.71 -0.85 -12.17
CA LEU A 122 -8.85 -0.96 -13.09
C LEU A 122 -9.31 -2.42 -13.25
N ARG A 123 -8.37 -3.35 -13.44
CA ARG A 123 -8.66 -4.78 -13.54
C ARG A 123 -9.40 -5.30 -12.31
N HIS A 124 -9.00 -4.85 -11.12
CA HIS A 124 -9.67 -5.23 -9.87
C HIS A 124 -11.06 -4.64 -9.72
N ILE A 125 -11.25 -3.38 -10.09
CA ILE A 125 -12.55 -2.71 -10.03
C ILE A 125 -13.57 -3.44 -10.90
N ILE A 126 -13.19 -3.76 -12.14
CA ILE A 126 -14.09 -4.43 -13.09
C ILE A 126 -14.14 -5.96 -12.94
N SER A 127 -13.27 -6.52 -12.10
CA SER A 127 -13.11 -7.97 -11.90
C SER A 127 -12.82 -8.74 -13.19
N GLY A 128 -12.00 -8.18 -14.08
CA GLY A 128 -11.65 -8.75 -15.39
C GLY A 128 -10.64 -7.92 -16.16
N GLU A 129 -10.36 -8.31 -17.40
CA GLU A 129 -9.51 -7.51 -18.27
C GLU A 129 -10.31 -6.33 -18.88
N PRO A 130 -9.80 -5.10 -18.76
CA PRO A 130 -10.45 -3.94 -19.34
C PRO A 130 -10.39 -3.96 -20.89
N GLU A 131 -11.46 -3.49 -21.54
CA GLU A 131 -11.49 -3.31 -23.01
C GLU A 131 -10.48 -2.25 -23.47
N GLY A 132 -10.25 -1.21 -22.65
CA GLY A 132 -9.22 -0.18 -22.84
C GLY A 132 -8.33 -0.09 -21.62
N LYS A 133 -7.03 0.01 -21.83
CA LYS A 133 -6.02 0.21 -20.79
C LYS A 133 -5.57 1.66 -20.76
N PHE A 134 -5.28 2.14 -19.56
CA PHE A 134 -4.59 3.42 -19.43
C PHE A 134 -3.24 3.37 -20.13
N THR A 135 -2.98 4.37 -20.91
CA THR A 135 -1.69 4.66 -21.53
C THR A 135 -1.01 5.80 -20.76
N LYS A 136 0.24 6.07 -21.07
CA LYS A 136 0.95 7.17 -20.43
C LYS A 136 0.29 8.53 -20.72
N ASP A 137 -0.25 8.68 -21.91
CA ASP A 137 -0.92 9.93 -22.33
C ASP A 137 -2.24 10.18 -21.58
N ASP A 138 -2.85 9.14 -21.00
CA ASP A 138 -4.07 9.25 -20.21
C ASP A 138 -3.81 9.69 -18.75
N LEU A 139 -2.55 9.59 -18.29
CA LEU A 139 -2.17 9.78 -16.89
C LEU A 139 -1.25 11.00 -16.66
N ASP A 140 -0.75 11.63 -17.71
CA ASP A 140 0.09 12.83 -17.58
C ASP A 140 -0.78 14.02 -17.15
N PHE A 141 -0.62 14.44 -15.89
CA PHE A 141 -1.22 15.63 -15.30
C PHE A 141 -0.17 16.72 -15.05
#